data_69df3c62885208fe5cd2fb292926c2d4
#
_entry.id   69df3c62885208fe5cd2fb292926c2d4
#
_cell.length_a   1.000
_cell.length_b   1.000
_cell.length_c   1.000
_cell.angle_alpha   90.00
_cell.angle_beta   90.00
_cell.angle_gamma   90.00
#
_symmetry.space_group_name_H-M   'P 1'
#
loop_
_entity.id
_entity.type
_entity.pdbx_description
1 polymer ?
#
loop_
_entity_poly.entity_id
_entity_poly.type
_entity_poly.pdbx_seq_one_letter_code
_entity_poly.pdbx_strand_id
1 'polypeptide(L)'
;MHQVLMAKKKEKAIKKEESLKLFYIFYNQERWNNWITTLKESDFTITDGSEEMPDGYTTLYNFSMDITIEVLKIIRLFQNGRFTKDEALQKLNQVEAIVMSEVKDETIVEYVESLQLSMLVLFAGCRRFLEGQYSTDIKTLVKDGKKAGDKDLETALGIAAEIGANVINGAACCSKYIRDDIEHPGLFDEWLIEIESMHEAMGSLKNFDEEAGDAS
;
A
#
# COMPACT_ATOMS: atom_id res chain seq x y z
N MET A 1 -30.07 -12.90 -35.39
CA MET A 1 -30.08 -12.07 -34.16
C MET A 1 -29.74 -12.83 -32.88
N HIS A 2 -30.28 -14.02 -32.64
CA HIS A 2 -30.07 -14.85 -31.45
C HIS A 2 -28.60 -15.29 -31.24
N GLN A 3 -27.88 -15.68 -32.32
CA GLN A 3 -26.47 -16.12 -32.25
C GLN A 3 -25.50 -15.00 -31.85
N VAL A 4 -25.74 -13.77 -32.30
CA VAL A 4 -24.92 -12.60 -31.94
C VAL A 4 -25.09 -12.22 -30.48
N LEU A 5 -26.29 -12.37 -29.92
CA LEU A 5 -26.56 -12.13 -28.49
C LEU A 5 -25.86 -13.15 -27.59
N MET A 6 -25.83 -14.42 -28.01
CA MET A 6 -25.15 -15.50 -27.29
C MET A 6 -23.63 -15.35 -27.34
N ALA A 7 -23.06 -14.92 -28.47
CA ALA A 7 -21.63 -14.63 -28.58
C ALA A 7 -21.20 -13.48 -27.66
N LYS A 8 -21.95 -12.37 -27.62
CA LYS A 8 -21.68 -11.24 -26.72
C LYS A 8 -21.82 -11.60 -25.24
N LYS A 9 -22.79 -12.46 -24.85
CA LYS A 9 -22.91 -12.96 -23.47
C LYS A 9 -21.72 -13.83 -23.08
N LYS A 10 -21.24 -14.69 -23.99
CA LYS A 10 -20.10 -15.57 -23.76
C LYS A 10 -18.80 -14.78 -23.63
N GLU A 11 -18.60 -13.77 -24.47
CA GLU A 11 -17.43 -12.87 -24.43
C GLU A 11 -17.42 -12.03 -23.12
N LYS A 12 -18.58 -11.54 -22.68
CA LYS A 12 -18.73 -10.82 -21.41
C LYS A 12 -18.47 -11.71 -20.19
N ALA A 13 -18.89 -12.98 -20.23
CA ALA A 13 -18.64 -13.97 -19.18
C ALA A 13 -17.14 -14.34 -19.11
N ILE A 14 -16.46 -14.52 -20.24
CA ILE A 14 -15.02 -14.82 -20.30
C ILE A 14 -14.22 -13.62 -19.75
N LYS A 15 -14.53 -12.38 -20.18
CA LYS A 15 -13.89 -11.18 -19.67
C LYS A 15 -14.07 -11.01 -18.14
N LYS A 16 -15.25 -11.36 -17.61
CA LYS A 16 -15.53 -11.32 -16.17
C LYS A 16 -14.72 -12.39 -15.41
N GLU A 17 -14.60 -13.59 -15.95
CA GLU A 17 -13.82 -14.67 -15.35
C GLU A 17 -12.31 -14.36 -15.36
N GLU A 18 -11.78 -13.74 -16.42
CA GLU A 18 -10.40 -13.28 -16.51
C GLU A 18 -10.12 -12.13 -15.55
N SER A 19 -11.03 -11.14 -15.41
CA SER A 19 -10.89 -10.05 -14.43
C SER A 19 -10.91 -10.54 -12.99
N LEU A 20 -11.75 -11.53 -12.67
CA LEU A 20 -11.78 -12.19 -11.36
C LEU A 20 -10.48 -12.95 -11.09
N LYS A 21 -9.90 -13.64 -12.07
CA LYS A 21 -8.60 -14.32 -11.92
C LYS A 21 -7.48 -13.31 -11.63
N LEU A 22 -7.45 -12.18 -12.33
CA LEU A 22 -6.47 -11.11 -12.10
C LEU A 22 -6.61 -10.50 -10.68
N PHE A 23 -7.82 -10.37 -10.16
CA PHE A 23 -8.05 -9.85 -8.82
C PHE A 23 -7.47 -10.76 -7.72
N TYR A 24 -7.39 -12.08 -7.94
CA TYR A 24 -6.80 -13.06 -7.02
C TYR A 24 -5.31 -13.31 -7.23
N ILE A 25 -4.65 -12.59 -8.16
CA ILE A 25 -3.19 -12.60 -8.28
C ILE A 25 -2.64 -11.61 -7.24
N PHE A 26 -1.96 -12.15 -6.24
CA PHE A 26 -1.32 -11.35 -5.19
C PHE A 26 0.15 -11.15 -5.49
N TYR A 27 0.76 -10.23 -4.72
CA TYR A 27 2.18 -9.94 -4.78
C TYR A 27 3.01 -11.21 -4.60
N ASN A 28 3.98 -11.45 -5.47
CA ASN A 28 4.81 -12.64 -5.49
C ASN A 28 6.30 -12.31 -5.68
N GLN A 29 7.16 -13.32 -5.50
CA GLN A 29 8.61 -13.16 -5.60
C GLN A 29 9.07 -12.69 -6.98
N GLU A 30 8.42 -13.12 -8.05
CA GLU A 30 8.76 -12.71 -9.42
C GLU A 30 8.52 -11.19 -9.59
N ARG A 31 7.37 -10.68 -9.12
CA ARG A 31 7.05 -9.25 -9.16
C ARG A 31 8.02 -8.42 -8.34
N TRP A 32 8.40 -8.89 -7.15
CA TRP A 32 9.45 -8.29 -6.33
C TRP A 32 10.77 -8.22 -7.08
N ASN A 33 11.23 -9.33 -7.65
CA ASN A 33 12.49 -9.40 -8.38
C ASN A 33 12.50 -8.48 -9.61
N ASN A 34 11.36 -8.33 -10.31
CA ASN A 34 11.23 -7.41 -11.43
C ASN A 34 11.43 -5.96 -10.96
N TRP A 35 10.83 -5.55 -9.83
CA TRP A 35 11.05 -4.22 -9.27
C TRP A 35 12.49 -3.99 -8.84
N ILE A 36 13.12 -4.96 -8.17
CA ILE A 36 14.54 -4.89 -7.81
C ILE A 36 15.42 -4.71 -9.05
N THR A 37 15.12 -5.41 -10.14
CA THR A 37 15.84 -5.24 -11.41
C THR A 37 15.63 -3.84 -11.99
N THR A 38 14.40 -3.34 -12.00
CA THR A 38 14.09 -1.99 -12.49
C THR A 38 14.81 -0.92 -11.68
N LEU A 39 14.86 -1.05 -10.35
CA LEU A 39 15.58 -0.10 -9.48
C LEU A 39 17.08 -0.07 -9.79
N LYS A 40 17.70 -1.24 -10.06
CA LYS A 40 19.13 -1.32 -10.44
C LYS A 40 19.45 -0.61 -11.75
N GLU A 41 18.47 -0.57 -12.65
CA GLU A 41 18.60 0.08 -13.97
C GLU A 41 18.22 1.57 -13.94
N SER A 42 17.67 2.05 -12.81
CA SER A 42 17.21 3.44 -12.65
C SER A 42 18.36 4.37 -12.22
N ASP A 43 18.29 5.62 -12.68
CA ASP A 43 19.25 6.67 -12.29
C ASP A 43 18.73 7.43 -11.06
N PHE A 44 19.54 7.47 -9.99
CA PHE A 44 19.27 8.22 -8.76
C PHE A 44 20.18 9.45 -8.63
N THR A 45 20.96 9.79 -9.66
CA THR A 45 21.94 10.87 -9.62
C THR A 45 21.25 12.24 -9.58
N ILE A 46 21.39 12.95 -8.47
CA ILE A 46 20.92 14.34 -8.37
C ILE A 46 21.91 15.24 -9.08
N THR A 47 21.45 15.96 -10.11
CA THR A 47 22.27 16.93 -10.84
C THR A 47 22.12 18.32 -10.22
N ASP A 48 23.22 18.90 -9.77
CA ASP A 48 23.23 20.27 -9.20
C ASP A 48 22.60 21.27 -10.16
N GLY A 49 21.58 22.00 -9.66
CA GLY A 49 20.85 23.02 -10.44
C GLY A 49 19.74 22.48 -11.34
N SER A 50 19.45 21.18 -11.33
CA SER A 50 18.25 20.62 -11.95
C SER A 50 17.06 20.72 -10.97
N GLU A 51 15.90 21.17 -11.47
CA GLU A 51 14.62 21.08 -10.75
C GLU A 51 13.93 19.72 -10.96
N GLU A 52 14.45 18.88 -11.87
CA GLU A 52 13.87 17.59 -12.18
C GLU A 52 14.41 16.52 -11.23
N MET A 53 13.50 15.77 -10.62
CA MET A 53 13.86 14.59 -9.82
C MET A 53 14.33 13.46 -10.74
N PRO A 54 15.42 12.74 -10.39
CA PRO A 54 15.88 11.58 -11.13
C PRO A 54 14.81 10.50 -11.25
N ASP A 55 14.78 9.78 -12.38
CA ASP A 55 13.78 8.73 -12.69
C ASP A 55 13.73 7.62 -11.63
N GLY A 56 14.83 7.38 -10.92
CA GLY A 56 14.92 6.40 -9.85
C GLY A 56 13.93 6.65 -8.70
N TYR A 57 13.68 7.91 -8.35
CA TYR A 57 12.70 8.26 -7.31
C TYR A 57 11.27 8.02 -7.78
N THR A 58 10.97 8.27 -9.04
CA THR A 58 9.67 7.93 -9.64
C THR A 58 9.46 6.41 -9.67
N THR A 59 10.52 5.66 -9.98
CA THR A 59 10.51 4.18 -9.95
C THR A 59 10.24 3.67 -8.54
N LEU A 60 10.92 4.24 -7.53
CA LEU A 60 10.73 3.89 -6.13
C LEU A 60 9.29 4.17 -5.64
N TYR A 61 8.74 5.33 -6.00
CA TYR A 61 7.35 5.68 -5.72
C TYR A 61 6.37 4.68 -6.36
N ASN A 62 6.55 4.35 -7.64
CA ASN A 62 5.69 3.39 -8.33
C ASN A 62 5.78 1.99 -7.69
N PHE A 63 6.97 1.61 -7.23
CA PHE A 63 7.18 0.36 -6.51
C PHE A 63 6.43 0.33 -5.18
N SER A 64 6.52 1.40 -4.38
CA SER A 64 5.75 1.57 -3.15
C SER A 64 4.24 1.46 -3.40
N MET A 65 3.73 2.20 -4.39
CA MET A 65 2.31 2.19 -4.75
C MET A 65 1.83 0.81 -5.22
N ASP A 66 2.67 0.07 -5.93
CA ASP A 66 2.38 -1.29 -6.38
C ASP A 66 2.19 -2.25 -5.20
N ILE A 67 3.07 -2.19 -4.19
CA ILE A 67 2.93 -2.96 -2.95
C ILE A 67 1.65 -2.55 -2.21
N THR A 68 1.44 -1.25 -2.05
CA THR A 68 0.30 -0.68 -1.31
C THR A 68 -1.03 -1.14 -1.89
N ILE A 69 -1.20 -1.06 -3.21
CA ILE A 69 -2.42 -1.51 -3.89
C ILE A 69 -2.63 -3.02 -3.67
N GLU A 70 -1.59 -3.84 -3.82
CA GLU A 70 -1.69 -5.29 -3.69
C GLU A 70 -2.00 -5.73 -2.26
N VAL A 71 -1.45 -5.05 -1.26
CA VAL A 71 -1.77 -5.29 0.15
C VAL A 71 -3.20 -4.86 0.46
N LEU A 72 -3.63 -3.69 0.01
CA LEU A 72 -4.99 -3.20 0.27
C LEU A 72 -6.07 -3.99 -0.48
N LYS A 73 -5.75 -4.66 -1.60
CA LYS A 73 -6.63 -5.66 -2.22
C LYS A 73 -7.01 -6.79 -1.26
N ILE A 74 -6.07 -7.26 -0.44
CA ILE A 74 -6.34 -8.29 0.58
C ILE A 74 -7.39 -7.78 1.57
N ILE A 75 -7.23 -6.54 2.03
CA ILE A 75 -8.17 -5.90 2.94
C ILE A 75 -9.54 -5.71 2.29
N ARG A 76 -9.57 -5.30 1.02
CA ARG A 76 -10.84 -5.15 0.29
C ARG A 76 -11.57 -6.49 0.13
N LEU A 77 -10.87 -7.58 -0.14
CA LEU A 77 -11.45 -8.92 -0.18
C LEU A 77 -12.02 -9.35 1.17
N PHE A 78 -11.36 -8.99 2.27
CA PHE A 78 -11.91 -9.21 3.61
C PHE A 78 -13.17 -8.36 3.87
N GLN A 79 -13.15 -7.05 3.55
CA GLN A 79 -14.31 -6.17 3.71
C GLN A 79 -15.54 -6.66 2.94
N ASN A 80 -15.34 -7.26 1.76
CA ASN A 80 -16.39 -7.80 0.90
C ASN A 80 -16.79 -9.24 1.26
N GLY A 81 -16.29 -9.78 2.37
CA GLY A 81 -16.61 -11.14 2.81
C GLY A 81 -16.08 -12.25 1.90
N ARG A 82 -15.10 -11.95 1.02
CA ARG A 82 -14.42 -12.94 0.17
C ARG A 82 -13.32 -13.68 0.92
N PHE A 83 -12.71 -13.04 1.90
CA PHE A 83 -11.74 -13.62 2.81
C PHE A 83 -12.28 -13.58 4.23
N THR A 84 -12.01 -14.62 4.98
CA THR A 84 -12.04 -14.59 6.44
C THR A 84 -10.87 -13.78 6.98
N LYS A 85 -10.93 -13.41 8.26
CA LYS A 85 -9.81 -12.72 8.94
C LYS A 85 -8.51 -13.52 8.85
N ASP A 86 -8.58 -14.84 9.05
CA ASP A 86 -7.40 -15.71 9.05
C ASP A 86 -6.79 -15.81 7.64
N GLU A 87 -7.61 -15.92 6.60
CA GLU A 87 -7.14 -15.90 5.21
C GLU A 87 -6.48 -14.57 4.85
N ALA A 88 -7.08 -13.45 5.26
CA ALA A 88 -6.49 -12.12 5.04
C ALA A 88 -5.14 -11.97 5.76
N LEU A 89 -5.05 -12.38 7.04
CA LEU A 89 -3.80 -12.37 7.80
C LEU A 89 -2.73 -13.27 7.18
N GLN A 90 -3.11 -14.46 6.71
CA GLN A 90 -2.18 -15.37 6.04
C GLN A 90 -1.63 -14.75 4.75
N LYS A 91 -2.47 -14.12 3.93
CA LYS A 91 -2.05 -13.46 2.69
C LYS A 91 -1.17 -12.24 2.99
N LEU A 92 -1.54 -11.43 3.97
CA LEU A 92 -0.76 -10.29 4.42
C LEU A 92 0.66 -10.71 4.84
N ASN A 93 0.77 -11.76 5.66
CA ASN A 93 2.06 -12.29 6.11
C ASN A 93 2.91 -12.83 4.94
N GLN A 94 2.29 -13.44 3.92
CA GLN A 94 2.99 -13.91 2.73
C GLN A 94 3.59 -12.76 1.93
N VAL A 95 2.83 -11.67 1.72
CA VAL A 95 3.32 -10.49 0.99
C VAL A 95 4.41 -9.79 1.80
N GLU A 96 4.20 -9.59 3.10
CA GLU A 96 5.18 -8.96 3.99
C GLU A 96 6.51 -9.72 4.01
N ALA A 97 6.50 -11.06 4.07
CA ALA A 97 7.71 -11.86 4.03
C ALA A 97 8.53 -11.66 2.74
N ILE A 98 7.88 -11.35 1.61
CA ILE A 98 8.55 -11.02 0.36
C ILE A 98 9.10 -9.60 0.42
N VAL A 99 8.27 -8.62 0.80
CA VAL A 99 8.63 -7.19 0.83
C VAL A 99 9.73 -6.91 1.85
N MET A 100 9.72 -7.58 3.00
CA MET A 100 10.73 -7.42 4.06
C MET A 100 11.93 -8.36 3.88
N SER A 101 12.10 -9.00 2.71
CA SER A 101 13.26 -9.84 2.45
C SER A 101 14.54 -8.99 2.29
N GLU A 102 15.65 -9.53 2.77
CA GLU A 102 16.97 -8.89 2.69
C GLU A 102 17.39 -8.67 1.23
N VAL A 103 17.84 -7.45 0.91
CA VAL A 103 18.46 -7.08 -0.38
C VAL A 103 19.94 -6.80 -0.13
N LYS A 104 20.81 -7.53 -0.85
CA LYS A 104 22.28 -7.48 -0.64
C LYS A 104 23.02 -6.63 -1.67
N ASP A 105 22.32 -6.04 -2.61
CA ASP A 105 22.92 -5.25 -3.67
C ASP A 105 23.23 -3.85 -3.15
N GLU A 106 24.53 -3.57 -2.99
CA GLU A 106 25.03 -2.30 -2.43
C GLU A 106 24.60 -1.06 -3.21
N THR A 107 24.21 -1.21 -4.48
CA THR A 107 23.80 -0.08 -5.33
C THR A 107 22.39 0.43 -5.04
N ILE A 108 21.53 -0.41 -4.44
CA ILE A 108 20.10 -0.10 -4.21
C ILE A 108 19.65 -0.40 -2.77
N VAL A 109 20.51 -1.00 -1.94
CA VAL A 109 20.10 -1.45 -0.59
C VAL A 109 19.49 -0.32 0.25
N GLU A 110 20.10 0.87 0.25
CA GLU A 110 19.62 2.01 1.02
C GLU A 110 18.20 2.47 0.58
N TYR A 111 17.94 2.47 -0.73
CA TYR A 111 16.60 2.81 -1.27
C TYR A 111 15.56 1.76 -0.90
N VAL A 112 15.94 0.47 -0.95
CA VAL A 112 15.02 -0.62 -0.60
C VAL A 112 14.76 -0.64 0.90
N GLU A 113 15.76 -0.44 1.75
CA GLU A 113 15.59 -0.35 3.20
C GLU A 113 14.70 0.84 3.59
N SER A 114 14.87 2.00 2.94
CA SER A 114 13.99 3.15 3.14
C SER A 114 12.53 2.83 2.76
N LEU A 115 12.32 2.17 1.61
CA LEU A 115 10.99 1.70 1.20
C LEU A 115 10.42 0.69 2.21
N GLN A 116 11.21 -0.26 2.68
CA GLN A 116 10.77 -1.24 3.67
C GLN A 116 10.36 -0.57 4.99
N LEU A 117 11.11 0.43 5.45
CA LEU A 117 10.75 1.22 6.65
C LEU A 117 9.42 1.95 6.48
N SER A 118 9.16 2.55 5.32
CA SER A 118 7.87 3.19 5.05
C SER A 118 6.73 2.17 4.98
N MET A 119 6.95 0.99 4.42
CA MET A 119 5.95 -0.07 4.32
C MET A 119 5.56 -0.70 5.67
N LEU A 120 6.35 -0.53 6.74
CA LEU A 120 5.99 -1.06 8.07
C LEU A 120 4.60 -0.60 8.51
N VAL A 121 4.25 0.66 8.29
CA VAL A 121 2.95 1.20 8.70
C VAL A 121 1.80 0.61 7.90
N LEU A 122 2.00 0.28 6.61
CA LEU A 122 1.01 -0.38 5.77
C LEU A 122 0.62 -1.74 6.36
N PHE A 123 1.61 -2.60 6.65
CA PHE A 123 1.37 -3.93 7.22
C PHE A 123 0.80 -3.85 8.63
N ALA A 124 1.35 -2.98 9.48
CA ALA A 124 0.87 -2.78 10.84
C ALA A 124 -0.57 -2.23 10.87
N GLY A 125 -0.89 -1.25 10.01
CA GLY A 125 -2.25 -0.69 9.88
C GLY A 125 -3.27 -1.71 9.40
N CYS A 126 -2.92 -2.55 8.42
CA CYS A 126 -3.76 -3.64 7.96
C CYS A 126 -4.05 -4.66 9.06
N ARG A 127 -3.02 -5.05 9.84
CA ARG A 127 -3.22 -5.95 11.01
C ARG A 127 -4.12 -5.32 12.05
N ARG A 128 -3.88 -4.07 12.41
CA ARG A 128 -4.68 -3.34 13.39
C ARG A 128 -6.14 -3.24 12.95
N PHE A 129 -6.38 -2.97 11.66
CA PHE A 129 -7.73 -2.98 11.08
C PHE A 129 -8.41 -4.36 11.21
N LEU A 130 -7.71 -5.45 10.88
CA LEU A 130 -8.23 -6.82 10.99
C LEU A 130 -8.48 -7.23 12.45
N GLU A 131 -7.71 -6.72 13.41
CA GLU A 131 -7.94 -6.92 14.84
C GLU A 131 -9.23 -6.24 15.32
N GLY A 132 -9.58 -5.09 14.75
CA GLY A 132 -10.81 -4.35 15.04
C GLY A 132 -10.78 -3.57 16.36
N GLN A 133 -9.61 -3.40 16.98
CA GLN A 133 -9.43 -2.68 18.24
C GLN A 133 -8.41 -1.56 18.07
N TYR A 134 -8.89 -0.34 17.84
CA TYR A 134 -8.07 0.87 17.68
C TYR A 134 -8.85 2.12 18.06
N SER A 135 -8.13 3.17 18.51
CA SER A 135 -8.71 4.47 18.81
C SER A 135 -9.16 5.16 17.52
N THR A 136 -10.29 5.87 17.56
CA THR A 136 -10.79 6.67 16.44
C THR A 136 -10.47 8.17 16.55
N ASP A 137 -9.80 8.59 17.62
CA ASP A 137 -9.38 9.99 17.80
C ASP A 137 -8.04 10.25 17.10
N ILE A 138 -8.10 10.39 15.77
CA ILE A 138 -6.93 10.62 14.92
C ILE A 138 -6.11 11.86 15.37
N LYS A 139 -6.77 12.91 15.85
CA LYS A 139 -6.07 14.12 16.29
C LYS A 139 -5.15 13.84 17.49
N THR A 140 -5.63 13.09 18.46
CA THR A 140 -4.83 12.68 19.62
C THR A 140 -3.74 11.70 19.17
N LEU A 141 -4.06 10.71 18.32
CA LEU A 141 -3.08 9.78 17.79
C LEU A 141 -1.93 10.49 17.08
N VAL A 142 -2.20 11.44 16.18
CA VAL A 142 -1.15 12.19 15.49
C VAL A 142 -0.28 13.01 16.46
N LYS A 143 -0.91 13.66 17.47
CA LYS A 143 -0.16 14.42 18.48
C LYS A 143 0.77 13.52 19.28
N ASP A 144 0.27 12.34 19.71
CA ASP A 144 1.04 11.41 20.54
C ASP A 144 2.12 10.71 19.70
N GLY A 145 1.83 10.36 18.43
CA GLY A 145 2.79 9.79 17.52
C GLY A 145 3.96 10.75 17.22
N LYS A 146 3.68 12.03 16.93
CA LYS A 146 4.73 13.04 16.78
C LYS A 146 5.57 13.25 18.05
N LYS A 147 4.99 13.04 19.22
CA LYS A 147 5.71 13.12 20.50
C LYS A 147 6.61 11.91 20.74
N ALA A 148 6.15 10.72 20.36
CA ALA A 148 6.95 9.50 20.39
C ALA A 148 8.09 9.60 19.36
N GLY A 149 7.75 9.95 18.11
CA GLY A 149 8.69 10.20 17.02
C GLY A 149 9.79 9.16 16.94
N ASP A 150 11.00 9.60 16.68
CA ASP A 150 12.16 8.72 16.54
C ASP A 150 12.74 8.21 17.88
N LYS A 151 12.17 8.64 19.01
CA LYS A 151 12.65 8.26 20.34
C LYS A 151 12.13 6.90 20.80
N ASP A 152 10.95 6.54 20.36
CA ASP A 152 10.26 5.30 20.68
C ASP A 152 9.52 4.81 19.43
N LEU A 153 10.28 4.20 18.53
CA LEU A 153 9.78 3.75 17.22
C LEU A 153 8.67 2.72 17.34
N GLU A 154 8.72 1.85 18.35
CA GLU A 154 7.67 0.83 18.57
C GLU A 154 6.34 1.49 18.91
N THR A 155 6.35 2.42 19.88
CA THR A 155 5.16 3.22 20.23
C THR A 155 4.69 4.06 19.05
N ALA A 156 5.59 4.72 18.33
CA ALA A 156 5.24 5.54 17.16
C ALA A 156 4.59 4.69 16.05
N LEU A 157 5.14 3.51 15.73
CA LEU A 157 4.57 2.59 14.75
C LEU A 157 3.20 2.07 15.20
N GLY A 158 3.04 1.72 16.48
CA GLY A 158 1.75 1.30 17.04
C GLY A 158 0.66 2.36 16.85
N ILE A 159 1.00 3.63 17.12
CA ILE A 159 0.09 4.77 16.92
C ILE A 159 -0.20 4.99 15.43
N ALA A 160 0.81 4.96 14.57
CA ALA A 160 0.65 5.09 13.12
C ALA A 160 -0.24 3.96 12.55
N ALA A 161 -0.09 2.73 13.06
CA ALA A 161 -0.94 1.61 12.69
C ALA A 161 -2.43 1.84 13.04
N GLU A 162 -2.72 2.46 14.19
CA GLU A 162 -4.09 2.84 14.53
C GLU A 162 -4.66 3.91 13.59
N ILE A 163 -3.84 4.88 13.18
CA ILE A 163 -4.24 5.88 12.17
C ILE A 163 -4.50 5.20 10.83
N GLY A 164 -3.61 4.31 10.38
CA GLY A 164 -3.78 3.52 9.16
C GLY A 164 -5.06 2.68 9.16
N ALA A 165 -5.38 2.03 10.30
CA ALA A 165 -6.63 1.29 10.46
C ALA A 165 -7.88 2.17 10.32
N ASN A 166 -7.85 3.40 10.85
CA ASN A 166 -8.94 4.37 10.67
C ASN A 166 -9.11 4.75 9.19
N VAL A 167 -8.01 4.97 8.47
CA VAL A 167 -8.03 5.31 7.04
C VAL A 167 -8.59 4.14 6.21
N ILE A 168 -8.16 2.91 6.47
CA ILE A 168 -8.74 1.72 5.85
C ILE A 168 -10.25 1.61 6.12
N ASN A 169 -10.70 2.03 7.30
CA ASN A 169 -12.13 2.08 7.67
C ASN A 169 -12.88 3.29 7.09
N GLY A 170 -12.24 4.08 6.24
CA GLY A 170 -12.86 5.19 5.51
C GLY A 170 -12.71 6.57 6.16
N ALA A 171 -11.91 6.71 7.21
CA ALA A 171 -11.63 8.03 7.78
C ALA A 171 -10.75 8.85 6.84
N ALA A 172 -11.10 10.11 6.63
CA ALA A 172 -10.20 11.07 5.99
C ALA A 172 -9.05 11.42 6.95
N CYS A 173 -7.83 11.40 6.46
CA CYS A 173 -6.63 11.66 7.26
C CYS A 173 -5.60 12.48 6.48
N CYS A 174 -4.67 12.70 6.96
CA CYS A 174 -3.27 12.97 7.27
C CYS A 174 -2.77 14.21 6.55
N SER A 175 -3.24 14.57 5.34
CA SER A 175 -2.76 15.73 4.55
C SER A 175 -2.68 17.02 5.38
N LYS A 176 -3.66 17.29 6.25
CA LYS A 176 -3.64 18.47 7.14
C LYS A 176 -2.61 18.42 8.28
N TYR A 177 -2.00 17.26 8.51
CA TYR A 177 -0.99 17.07 9.57
C TYR A 177 0.42 16.90 9.00
N ILE A 178 0.53 16.68 7.70
CA ILE A 178 1.78 16.66 6.94
C ILE A 178 2.19 18.11 6.73
N ARG A 179 3.45 18.42 6.96
CA ARG A 179 4.00 19.77 6.82
C ARG A 179 4.99 19.79 5.66
N ASP A 180 4.69 20.60 4.66
CA ASP A 180 5.52 20.75 3.45
C ASP A 180 6.82 21.53 3.69
N ASP A 181 6.95 22.17 4.89
CA ASP A 181 8.07 23.04 5.24
C ASP A 181 9.17 22.34 6.08
N ILE A 182 9.10 21.02 6.25
CA ILE A 182 10.12 20.27 7.00
C ILE A 182 11.16 19.73 6.00
N GLU A 183 12.37 20.25 6.05
CA GLU A 183 13.50 19.77 5.22
C GLU A 183 13.87 18.31 5.50
N HIS A 184 13.69 17.84 6.73
CA HIS A 184 13.99 16.47 7.14
C HIS A 184 12.83 15.94 8.00
N PRO A 185 11.80 15.33 7.38
CA PRO A 185 10.73 14.70 8.13
C PRO A 185 11.28 13.52 8.94
N GLY A 186 10.80 13.37 10.18
CA GLY A 186 11.06 12.17 10.96
C GLY A 186 10.24 10.98 10.44
N LEU A 187 10.63 9.77 10.83
CA LEU A 187 9.99 8.54 10.35
C LEU A 187 8.46 8.50 10.59
N PHE A 188 7.98 9.09 11.68
CA PHE A 188 6.53 9.19 11.91
C PHE A 188 5.82 10.08 10.89
N ASP A 189 6.45 11.17 10.44
CA ASP A 189 5.88 12.03 9.38
C ASP A 189 5.90 11.31 8.02
N GLU A 190 6.93 10.50 7.73
CA GLU A 190 6.97 9.63 6.54
C GLU A 190 5.84 8.59 6.59
N TRP A 191 5.56 7.98 7.74
CA TRP A 191 4.41 7.09 7.90
C TRP A 191 3.06 7.79 7.71
N LEU A 192 2.93 9.07 8.08
CA LEU A 192 1.71 9.83 7.76
C LEU A 192 1.52 10.02 6.26
N ILE A 193 2.61 10.22 5.50
CA ILE A 193 2.58 10.32 4.03
C ILE A 193 2.14 8.96 3.44
N GLU A 194 2.71 7.86 3.93
CA GLU A 194 2.31 6.52 3.46
C GLU A 194 0.84 6.20 3.78
N ILE A 195 0.33 6.61 4.95
CA ILE A 195 -1.08 6.46 5.30
C ILE A 195 -1.98 7.29 4.37
N GLU A 196 -1.55 8.46 3.90
CA GLU A 196 -2.30 9.22 2.88
C GLU A 196 -2.32 8.48 1.54
N SER A 197 -1.20 7.87 1.13
CA SER A 197 -1.14 7.01 -0.06
C SER A 197 -2.08 5.79 0.07
N MET A 198 -2.21 5.21 1.27
CA MET A 198 -3.21 4.16 1.54
C MET A 198 -4.65 4.66 1.32
N HIS A 199 -4.95 5.91 1.70
CA HIS A 199 -6.28 6.51 1.48
C HIS A 199 -6.62 6.59 -0.01
N GLU A 200 -5.68 7.08 -0.82
CA GLU A 200 -5.84 7.19 -2.27
C GLU A 200 -6.01 5.82 -2.93
N ALA A 201 -5.18 4.86 -2.54
CA ALA A 201 -5.24 3.49 -3.04
C ALA A 201 -6.57 2.79 -2.69
N MET A 202 -7.09 2.99 -1.47
CA MET A 202 -8.41 2.47 -1.07
C MET A 202 -9.54 3.09 -1.91
N GLY A 203 -9.42 4.36 -2.30
CA GLY A 203 -10.34 5.04 -3.21
C GLY A 203 -10.38 4.38 -4.59
N SER A 204 -9.22 4.10 -5.18
CA SER A 204 -9.11 3.42 -6.49
C SER A 204 -9.67 2.01 -6.46
N LEU A 205 -9.42 1.26 -5.39
CA LEU A 205 -9.93 -0.10 -5.23
C LEU A 205 -11.46 -0.15 -5.04
N LYS A 206 -12.06 0.91 -4.52
CA LYS A 206 -13.53 1.00 -4.39
C LYS A 206 -14.21 0.97 -5.76
N ASN A 207 -13.71 1.77 -6.70
CA ASN A 207 -14.28 1.84 -8.05
C ASN A 207 -14.09 0.51 -8.82
N PHE A 208 -12.96 -0.17 -8.61
CA PHE A 208 -12.67 -1.45 -9.26
C PHE A 208 -13.63 -2.57 -8.83
N ASP A 209 -14.08 -2.57 -7.58
CA ASP A 209 -14.95 -3.59 -7.01
C ASP A 209 -16.43 -3.37 -7.40
N GLU A 210 -16.86 -2.13 -7.61
CA GLU A 210 -18.19 -1.76 -8.09
C GLU A 210 -18.44 -2.29 -9.52
N GLU A 211 -17.45 -2.26 -10.40
CA GLU A 211 -17.55 -2.84 -11.76
C GLU A 211 -17.68 -4.37 -11.75
N ALA A 212 -17.15 -5.05 -10.74
CA ALA A 212 -17.27 -6.49 -10.56
C ALA A 212 -18.61 -6.91 -9.93
N GLY A 213 -19.26 -6.02 -9.17
CA GLY A 213 -20.51 -6.26 -8.44
C GLY A 213 -21.79 -6.14 -9.27
N ASP A 214 -21.80 -5.29 -10.28
CA ASP A 214 -23.00 -4.96 -11.10
C ASP A 214 -23.41 -6.04 -12.13
N ALA A 215 -22.85 -7.25 -12.00
CA ALA A 215 -23.08 -8.38 -12.89
C ALA A 215 -23.80 -9.58 -12.20
N SER A 216 -24.54 -9.30 -11.10
CA SER A 216 -25.43 -10.29 -10.45
C SER A 216 -26.87 -10.19 -10.93
#